data_fd3c8a3759d244d45dd4b1d6b807933e
#
_entry.id   fd3c8a3759d244d45dd4b1d6b807933e
#
_cell.length_a   1.000
_cell.length_b   1.000
_cell.length_c   1.000
_cell.angle_alpha   90.00
_cell.angle_beta   90.00
_cell.angle_gamma   90.00
#
_symmetry.space_group_name_H-M   'P 1'
#
loop_
_entity.id
_entity.type
_entity.pdbx_description
1 polymer ?
#
loop_
_entity_poly.entity_id
_entity_poly.type
_entity_poly.pdbx_seq_one_letter_code
_entity_poly.pdbx_strand_id
1 'polypeptide(L)'
;QLHWDIFCHAIDNQGDIGVCWRLARQLAAEHGKQVRLWLDDVDGLQSLCPAVYVARDKQLCQGVEIRRWAGNVAVDRVGEVIVEGFGCKLPGNYLQAMAQAATKPCWINLEYLTAESWIEGCHGMVSPHPTLPLVKYFYFPGFSAATGGLLRENGLLARRDALAVHRPHHEGIDISLFCYDNAPVGELLDVLAGSASPVRVHVAAGKPLAAVQAHCGGNGPWQFGRLSVIPFQPLALDGDDELLWRCDINFVRGEDSFVRAQWAGKAFVWQPYVQEAGVHLVKMEAFLNRYTAGMSQLAATATANLFEAWNLTGHVRQSWANFLGSGMEITAYTRRWADELSERPDLSEGLVKFCAAKV
;
A
#
# COMPACT_ATOMS: atom_id res chain seq x y z
N GLN A 1 -14.69 16.74 19.51
CA GLN A 1 -13.83 16.18 18.46
C GLN A 1 -13.08 14.98 19.05
N LEU A 2 -13.30 13.76 18.49
CA LEU A 2 -12.69 12.54 19.01
C LEU A 2 -11.19 12.49 18.73
N HIS A 3 -10.45 11.98 19.72
CA HIS A 3 -9.01 11.76 19.60
C HIS A 3 -8.74 10.29 19.24
N TRP A 4 -7.92 10.10 18.23
CA TRP A 4 -7.51 8.82 17.71
C TRP A 4 -6.03 8.62 17.94
N ASP A 5 -5.65 7.48 18.49
CA ASP A 5 -4.27 7.04 18.57
C ASP A 5 -4.05 5.86 17.61
N ILE A 6 -3.10 6.02 16.71
CA ILE A 6 -2.69 4.96 15.79
C ILE A 6 -1.28 4.54 16.14
N PHE A 7 -1.09 3.26 16.48
CA PHE A 7 0.22 2.67 16.76
C PHE A 7 0.68 1.86 15.57
N CYS A 8 1.89 2.11 15.11
CA CYS A 8 2.52 1.39 14.02
C CYS A 8 3.90 0.90 14.44
N HIS A 9 4.13 -0.40 14.26
CA HIS A 9 5.43 -1.03 14.32
C HIS A 9 5.83 -1.41 12.89
N ALA A 10 6.91 -0.82 12.38
CA ALA A 10 7.34 -1.03 11.00
C ALA A 10 8.01 -2.40 10.84
N ILE A 11 7.34 -3.33 10.19
CA ILE A 11 7.86 -4.66 9.81
C ILE A 11 8.25 -4.65 8.34
N ASP A 12 7.34 -4.24 7.45
CA ASP A 12 7.59 -4.02 6.03
C ASP A 12 8.04 -2.56 5.78
N ASN A 13 9.11 -2.13 6.47
CA ASN A 13 9.72 -0.80 6.29
C ASN A 13 8.67 0.31 6.03
N GLN A 14 8.67 0.85 4.81
CA GLN A 14 7.79 1.96 4.43
C GLN A 14 6.34 1.55 4.16
N GLY A 15 6.06 0.26 3.90
CA GLY A 15 4.71 -0.21 3.57
C GLY A 15 3.73 -0.02 4.72
N ASP A 16 4.09 -0.49 5.90
CA ASP A 16 3.25 -0.36 7.10
C ASP A 16 3.08 1.10 7.52
N ILE A 17 4.18 1.86 7.48
CA ILE A 17 4.19 3.29 7.79
C ILE A 17 3.33 4.05 6.78
N GLY A 18 3.43 3.72 5.49
CA GLY A 18 2.66 4.34 4.42
C GLY A 18 1.15 4.23 4.63
N VAL A 19 0.66 3.05 4.95
CA VAL A 19 -0.77 2.80 5.24
C VAL A 19 -1.22 3.59 6.47
N CYS A 20 -0.48 3.50 7.57
CA CYS A 20 -0.83 4.21 8.82
C CYS A 20 -0.77 5.73 8.64
N TRP A 21 0.20 6.24 7.90
CA TRP A 21 0.33 7.67 7.62
C TRP A 21 -0.82 8.17 6.73
N ARG A 22 -1.19 7.44 5.67
CA ARG A 22 -2.35 7.79 4.84
C ARG A 22 -3.64 7.81 5.65
N LEU A 23 -3.86 6.78 6.47
CA LEU A 23 -5.04 6.72 7.34
C LEU A 23 -5.07 7.91 8.31
N ALA A 24 -3.95 8.20 8.97
CA ALA A 24 -3.86 9.31 9.93
C ALA A 24 -4.17 10.66 9.27
N ARG A 25 -3.57 10.94 8.12
CA ARG A 25 -3.83 12.19 7.37
C ARG A 25 -5.30 12.29 6.97
N GLN A 26 -5.87 11.21 6.47
CA GLN A 26 -7.25 11.20 5.97
C GLN A 26 -8.24 11.39 7.12
N LEU A 27 -8.02 10.75 8.26
CA LEU A 27 -8.84 10.95 9.46
C LEU A 27 -8.80 12.41 9.94
N ALA A 28 -7.64 13.03 9.91
CA ALA A 28 -7.49 14.44 10.31
C ALA A 28 -8.14 15.39 9.30
N ALA A 29 -7.84 15.22 8.00
CA ALA A 29 -8.25 16.15 6.96
C ALA A 29 -9.71 16.00 6.53
N GLU A 30 -10.21 14.78 6.43
CA GLU A 30 -11.53 14.50 5.87
C GLU A 30 -12.60 14.21 6.94
N HIS A 31 -12.18 13.69 8.09
CA HIS A 31 -13.10 13.30 9.18
C HIS A 31 -12.98 14.17 10.43
N GLY A 32 -12.14 15.21 10.41
CA GLY A 32 -11.99 16.17 11.50
C GLY A 32 -11.56 15.55 12.83
N LYS A 33 -10.80 14.44 12.78
CA LYS A 33 -10.29 13.79 13.99
C LYS A 33 -8.99 14.43 14.45
N GLN A 34 -8.75 14.42 15.76
CA GLN A 34 -7.44 14.73 16.31
C GLN A 34 -6.65 13.42 16.37
N VAL A 35 -5.60 13.32 15.58
CA VAL A 35 -4.88 12.07 15.39
C VAL A 35 -3.46 12.16 15.91
N ARG A 36 -3.06 11.20 16.74
CA ARG A 36 -1.67 10.93 17.10
C ARG A 36 -1.23 9.65 16.41
N LEU A 37 -0.17 9.74 15.66
CA LEU A 37 0.47 8.59 15.03
C LEU A 37 1.75 8.24 15.79
N TRP A 38 1.76 7.08 16.40
CA TRP A 38 2.88 6.55 17.16
C TRP A 38 3.70 5.62 16.28
N LEU A 39 4.96 5.99 16.04
CA LEU A 39 5.88 5.25 15.19
C LEU A 39 7.14 4.85 15.94
N ASP A 40 7.58 3.61 15.73
CA ASP A 40 8.89 3.15 16.18
C ASP A 40 10.02 3.50 15.19
N ASP A 41 9.68 3.80 13.94
CA ASP A 41 10.60 4.19 12.87
C ASP A 41 10.16 5.53 12.23
N VAL A 42 10.65 6.64 12.77
CA VAL A 42 10.41 7.98 12.24
C VAL A 42 11.24 8.24 10.98
N ASP A 43 12.39 7.59 10.82
CA ASP A 43 13.22 7.70 9.62
C ASP A 43 12.45 7.21 8.39
N GLY A 44 11.74 6.09 8.51
CA GLY A 44 10.89 5.56 7.46
C GLY A 44 9.79 6.55 7.05
N LEU A 45 9.21 7.27 8.02
CA LEU A 45 8.21 8.31 7.70
C LEU A 45 8.83 9.51 6.98
N GLN A 46 10.05 9.94 7.32
CA GLN A 46 10.69 11.07 6.67
C GLN A 46 10.84 10.87 5.16
N SER A 47 11.07 9.65 4.72
CA SER A 47 11.15 9.35 3.28
C SER A 47 9.80 9.51 2.56
N LEU A 48 8.69 9.36 3.28
CA LEU A 48 7.32 9.54 2.77
C LEU A 48 6.78 10.96 2.98
N CYS A 49 7.29 11.65 3.98
CA CYS A 49 6.94 13.03 4.32
C CYS A 49 8.21 13.82 4.69
N PRO A 50 8.86 14.48 3.73
CA PRO A 50 10.14 15.18 3.96
C PRO A 50 10.07 16.30 5.01
N ALA A 51 8.88 16.79 5.33
CA ALA A 51 8.67 17.81 6.36
C ALA A 51 8.85 17.28 7.80
N VAL A 52 8.95 15.97 7.98
CA VAL A 52 9.16 15.34 9.30
C VAL A 52 10.61 15.46 9.73
N TYR A 53 10.83 15.86 10.99
CA TYR A 53 12.14 15.92 11.61
C TYR A 53 12.42 14.65 12.41
N VAL A 54 13.39 13.87 11.97
CA VAL A 54 13.71 12.56 12.57
C VAL A 54 14.12 12.67 14.05
N ALA A 55 14.83 13.77 14.40
CA ALA A 55 15.32 13.97 15.77
C ALA A 55 14.27 14.36 16.79
N ARG A 56 13.03 14.61 16.37
CA ARG A 56 11.95 15.03 17.28
C ARG A 56 11.11 13.82 17.71
N ASP A 57 10.93 13.66 19.00
CA ASP A 57 10.05 12.64 19.58
C ASP A 57 8.57 13.00 19.49
N LYS A 58 8.28 14.28 19.33
CA LYS A 58 6.93 14.83 19.18
C LYS A 58 6.93 15.99 18.18
N GLN A 59 6.04 15.93 17.20
CA GLN A 59 5.88 16.99 16.20
C GLN A 59 4.51 16.95 15.54
N LEU A 60 4.10 18.06 14.94
CA LEU A 60 2.88 18.17 14.16
C LEU A 60 3.25 18.27 12.68
N CYS A 61 2.67 17.39 11.85
CA CYS A 61 2.82 17.41 10.40
C CYS A 61 1.50 17.09 9.71
N GLN A 62 1.06 17.94 8.80
CA GLN A 62 -0.17 17.77 8.03
C GLN A 62 -1.42 17.45 8.90
N GLY A 63 -1.54 18.11 10.04
CA GLY A 63 -2.66 17.91 10.96
C GLY A 63 -2.58 16.67 11.85
N VAL A 64 -1.48 15.90 11.76
CA VAL A 64 -1.24 14.70 12.55
C VAL A 64 -0.11 14.96 13.55
N GLU A 65 -0.35 14.64 14.82
CA GLU A 65 0.70 14.63 15.84
C GLU A 65 1.47 13.31 15.73
N ILE A 66 2.75 13.41 15.37
CA ILE A 66 3.64 12.27 15.25
C ILE A 66 4.39 12.10 16.55
N ARG A 67 4.39 10.90 17.11
CA ARG A 67 5.15 10.54 18.30
C ARG A 67 6.02 9.32 18.06
N ARG A 68 7.24 9.39 18.54
CA ARG A 68 8.14 8.21 18.60
C ARG A 68 7.76 7.34 19.79
N TRP A 69 7.80 6.03 19.62
CA TRP A 69 7.62 5.09 20.73
C TRP A 69 8.57 3.91 20.64
N ALA A 70 9.02 3.47 21.81
CA ALA A 70 9.81 2.25 22.03
C ALA A 70 9.57 1.81 23.47
N GLY A 71 8.95 0.65 23.66
CA GLY A 71 8.55 0.21 25.00
C GLY A 71 7.46 1.09 25.61
N ASN A 72 7.58 1.42 26.88
CA ASN A 72 6.61 2.30 27.55
C ASN A 72 6.66 3.74 27.02
N VAL A 73 5.52 4.40 27.03
CA VAL A 73 5.34 5.75 26.50
C VAL A 73 4.85 6.71 27.57
N ALA A 74 5.04 8.00 27.36
CA ALA A 74 4.40 9.03 28.18
C ALA A 74 2.91 9.10 27.81
N VAL A 75 2.05 8.66 28.72
CA VAL A 75 0.60 8.70 28.54
C VAL A 75 0.03 9.94 29.20
N ASP A 76 0.00 11.04 28.44
CA ASP A 76 -0.65 12.28 28.86
C ASP A 76 -2.17 12.21 28.67
N ARG A 77 -2.62 11.39 27.72
CA ARG A 77 -4.02 11.18 27.39
C ARG A 77 -4.22 9.88 26.64
N VAL A 78 -5.30 9.17 26.92
CA VAL A 78 -5.78 8.04 26.13
C VAL A 78 -6.77 8.54 25.08
N GLY A 79 -6.62 8.11 23.82
CA GLY A 79 -7.58 8.41 22.78
C GLY A 79 -8.93 7.72 23.00
N GLU A 80 -10.00 8.24 22.42
CA GLU A 80 -11.29 7.58 22.42
C GLU A 80 -11.34 6.38 21.44
N VAL A 81 -10.51 6.43 20.40
CA VAL A 81 -10.28 5.33 19.47
C VAL A 81 -8.80 5.00 19.40
N ILE A 82 -8.48 3.73 19.53
CA ILE A 82 -7.12 3.20 19.47
C ILE A 82 -7.03 2.23 18.32
N VAL A 83 -6.10 2.46 17.40
CA VAL A 83 -5.83 1.57 16.28
C VAL A 83 -4.46 0.93 16.46
N GLU A 84 -4.44 -0.40 16.57
CA GLU A 84 -3.22 -1.19 16.38
C GLU A 84 -3.01 -1.41 14.89
N GLY A 85 -1.98 -0.85 14.31
CA GLY A 85 -1.60 -1.14 12.94
C GLY A 85 -1.03 -2.55 12.84
N PHE A 86 -1.70 -3.43 12.11
CA PHE A 86 -1.19 -4.76 11.74
C PHE A 86 -0.82 -5.65 12.92
N GLY A 87 -1.62 -5.59 13.98
CA GLY A 87 -1.41 -6.44 15.15
C GLY A 87 -0.18 -6.07 15.98
N CYS A 88 0.35 -4.85 15.88
CA CYS A 88 1.42 -4.40 16.75
C CYS A 88 0.94 -4.42 18.22
N LYS A 89 1.82 -4.83 19.11
CA LYS A 89 1.49 -4.85 20.55
C LYS A 89 1.59 -3.44 21.11
N LEU A 90 0.51 -2.96 21.71
CA LEU A 90 0.51 -1.68 22.42
C LEU A 90 1.48 -1.69 23.60
N PRO A 91 2.08 -0.54 23.95
CA PRO A 91 2.87 -0.42 25.17
C PRO A 91 2.06 -0.85 26.41
N GLY A 92 2.68 -1.60 27.32
CA GLY A 92 1.98 -2.12 28.50
C GLY A 92 1.38 -1.04 29.38
N ASN A 93 2.07 0.08 29.56
CA ASN A 93 1.54 1.20 30.33
C ASN A 93 0.39 1.91 29.63
N TYR A 94 0.35 1.92 28.29
CA TYR A 94 -0.79 2.47 27.54
C TYR A 94 -2.03 1.58 27.69
N LEU A 95 -1.86 0.25 27.61
CA LEU A 95 -2.95 -0.70 27.89
C LEU A 95 -3.52 -0.54 29.28
N GLN A 96 -2.67 -0.34 30.30
CA GLN A 96 -3.13 -0.09 31.68
C GLN A 96 -3.92 1.21 31.75
N ALA A 97 -3.47 2.26 31.09
CA ALA A 97 -4.20 3.53 31.04
C ALA A 97 -5.56 3.39 30.36
N MET A 98 -5.66 2.61 29.27
CA MET A 98 -6.93 2.28 28.63
C MET A 98 -7.88 1.56 29.60
N ALA A 99 -7.38 0.59 30.35
CA ALA A 99 -8.17 -0.17 31.31
C ALA A 99 -8.67 0.67 32.48
N GLN A 100 -7.92 1.70 32.87
CA GLN A 100 -8.27 2.62 33.95
C GLN A 100 -9.17 3.77 33.49
N ALA A 101 -9.32 4.01 32.20
CA ALA A 101 -10.18 5.06 31.66
C ALA A 101 -11.65 4.85 32.09
N ALA A 102 -12.32 5.92 32.47
CA ALA A 102 -13.73 5.85 32.91
C ALA A 102 -14.62 5.33 31.76
N THR A 103 -14.43 5.84 30.58
CA THR A 103 -15.01 5.29 29.34
C THR A 103 -13.92 4.52 28.59
N LYS A 104 -14.17 3.25 28.34
CA LYS A 104 -13.21 2.40 27.63
C LYS A 104 -13.12 2.84 26.17
N PRO A 105 -11.91 3.00 25.61
CA PRO A 105 -11.76 3.36 24.20
C PRO A 105 -12.27 2.27 23.27
N CYS A 106 -12.67 2.65 22.06
CA CYS A 106 -12.86 1.72 20.97
C CYS A 106 -11.48 1.25 20.48
N TRP A 107 -11.17 0.00 20.70
CA TRP A 107 -9.87 -0.58 20.36
C TRP A 107 -9.96 -1.46 19.12
N ILE A 108 -9.24 -1.06 18.09
CA ILE A 108 -9.25 -1.69 16.75
C ILE A 108 -7.89 -2.33 16.48
N ASN A 109 -7.89 -3.55 16.00
CA ASN A 109 -6.75 -4.12 15.28
C ASN A 109 -7.02 -3.99 13.78
N LEU A 110 -6.27 -3.12 13.11
CA LEU A 110 -6.29 -2.98 11.66
C LEU A 110 -5.39 -4.08 11.07
N GLU A 111 -6.02 -5.05 10.40
CA GLU A 111 -5.35 -6.17 9.79
C GLU A 111 -4.73 -5.82 8.45
N TYR A 112 -3.80 -6.66 7.98
CA TYR A 112 -3.27 -6.58 6.63
C TYR A 112 -4.35 -6.87 5.58
N LEU A 113 -4.23 -6.24 4.42
CA LEU A 113 -5.11 -6.47 3.28
C LEU A 113 -4.96 -7.90 2.74
N THR A 114 -6.09 -8.57 2.54
CA THR A 114 -6.15 -9.83 1.80
C THR A 114 -7.45 -9.92 1.02
N ALA A 115 -7.40 -10.60 -0.12
CA ALA A 115 -8.58 -10.91 -0.93
C ALA A 115 -9.19 -12.28 -0.58
N GLU A 116 -8.65 -12.96 0.44
CA GLU A 116 -9.16 -14.25 0.91
C GLU A 116 -10.58 -14.10 1.48
N SER A 117 -11.45 -15.05 1.16
CA SER A 117 -12.86 -14.96 1.53
C SER A 117 -13.13 -15.16 3.03
N TRP A 118 -12.24 -15.85 3.75
CA TRP A 118 -12.41 -16.12 5.17
C TRP A 118 -12.50 -14.85 6.04
N ILE A 119 -11.90 -13.74 5.59
CA ILE A 119 -11.92 -12.48 6.36
C ILE A 119 -13.32 -11.88 6.48
N GLU A 120 -14.21 -12.18 5.54
CA GLU A 120 -15.58 -11.66 5.57
C GLU A 120 -16.35 -12.11 6.82
N GLY A 121 -16.09 -13.34 7.29
CA GLY A 121 -16.63 -13.85 8.55
C GLY A 121 -15.92 -13.37 9.81
N CYS A 122 -14.72 -12.78 9.67
CA CYS A 122 -13.89 -12.32 10.79
C CYS A 122 -13.92 -10.81 10.97
N HIS A 123 -14.30 -10.07 9.93
CA HIS A 123 -14.35 -8.61 9.98
C HIS A 123 -15.36 -8.12 11.03
N GLY A 124 -14.88 -7.27 11.94
CA GLY A 124 -15.69 -6.74 13.05
C GLY A 124 -15.82 -7.68 14.26
N MET A 125 -15.16 -8.84 14.26
CA MET A 125 -15.21 -9.76 15.40
C MET A 125 -14.58 -9.14 16.65
N VAL A 126 -15.12 -9.51 17.79
CA VAL A 126 -14.70 -9.06 19.12
C VAL A 126 -13.70 -10.03 19.71
N SER A 127 -12.64 -9.50 20.31
CA SER A 127 -11.65 -10.25 21.08
C SER A 127 -11.51 -9.62 22.47
N PRO A 128 -12.11 -10.20 23.50
CA PRO A 128 -11.90 -9.72 24.88
C PRO A 128 -10.45 -9.92 25.32
N HIS A 129 -9.91 -8.92 26.02
CA HIS A 129 -8.59 -9.07 26.63
C HIS A 129 -8.64 -10.14 27.75
N PRO A 130 -7.59 -10.99 27.86
CA PRO A 130 -7.60 -12.11 28.84
C PRO A 130 -7.74 -11.68 30.29
N THR A 131 -7.20 -10.52 30.66
CA THR A 131 -7.11 -10.08 32.06
C THR A 131 -7.62 -8.66 32.32
N LEU A 132 -7.65 -7.80 31.29
CA LEU A 132 -8.08 -6.40 31.44
C LEU A 132 -9.54 -6.23 30.95
N PRO A 133 -10.27 -5.25 31.49
CA PRO A 133 -11.66 -4.99 31.11
C PRO A 133 -11.71 -4.23 29.75
N LEU A 134 -11.10 -4.80 28.73
CA LEU A 134 -10.97 -4.25 27.39
C LEU A 134 -11.41 -5.27 26.35
N VAL A 135 -12.00 -4.78 25.29
CA VAL A 135 -12.30 -5.59 24.09
C VAL A 135 -11.66 -4.95 22.87
N LYS A 136 -11.19 -5.78 21.96
CA LYS A 136 -10.60 -5.38 20.71
C LYS A 136 -11.45 -5.89 19.54
N TYR A 137 -11.58 -5.10 18.50
CA TYR A 137 -12.29 -5.47 17.28
C TYR A 137 -11.28 -5.67 16.15
N PHE A 138 -11.42 -6.76 15.40
CA PHE A 138 -10.64 -6.99 14.19
C PHE A 138 -11.28 -6.26 13.02
N TYR A 139 -10.50 -5.43 12.34
CA TYR A 139 -10.94 -4.67 11.17
C TYR A 139 -10.11 -5.05 9.96
N PHE A 140 -10.75 -5.69 8.99
CA PHE A 140 -10.09 -6.21 7.79
C PHE A 140 -10.33 -5.30 6.59
N PRO A 141 -9.26 -4.70 6.01
CA PRO A 141 -9.34 -4.16 4.65
C PRO A 141 -9.69 -5.28 3.66
N GLY A 142 -10.32 -4.95 2.57
CA GLY A 142 -10.70 -5.96 1.59
C GLY A 142 -11.40 -5.39 0.37
N PHE A 143 -11.88 -6.30 -0.48
CA PHE A 143 -12.42 -6.00 -1.80
C PHE A 143 -13.93 -6.19 -1.91
N SER A 144 -14.60 -6.53 -0.82
CA SER A 144 -16.05 -6.77 -0.80
C SER A 144 -16.77 -5.84 0.18
N ALA A 145 -18.09 -5.76 0.06
CA ALA A 145 -18.94 -5.00 0.97
C ALA A 145 -18.92 -5.55 2.42
N ALA A 146 -18.50 -6.82 2.61
CA ALA A 146 -18.38 -7.47 3.91
C ALA A 146 -17.02 -7.21 4.61
N THR A 147 -16.21 -6.31 4.07
CA THR A 147 -14.89 -5.92 4.60
C THR A 147 -14.82 -4.42 4.82
N GLY A 148 -13.69 -3.95 5.36
CA GLY A 148 -13.47 -2.53 5.61
C GLY A 148 -13.13 -1.69 4.37
N GLY A 149 -12.98 -2.31 3.21
CA GLY A 149 -12.62 -1.59 1.99
C GLY A 149 -11.14 -1.21 1.90
N LEU A 150 -10.85 -0.23 1.08
CA LEU A 150 -9.50 0.23 0.76
C LEU A 150 -9.38 1.74 1.04
N LEU A 151 -8.19 2.20 1.41
CA LEU A 151 -7.90 3.63 1.56
C LEU A 151 -8.02 4.35 0.21
N ARG A 152 -8.78 5.43 0.19
CA ARG A 152 -8.94 6.31 -0.97
C ARG A 152 -9.30 7.72 -0.49
N GLU A 153 -8.39 8.67 -0.66
CA GLU A 153 -8.65 10.06 -0.31
C GLU A 153 -9.73 10.66 -1.22
N ASN A 154 -10.50 11.60 -0.67
CA ASN A 154 -11.49 12.35 -1.44
C ASN A 154 -10.81 13.05 -2.63
N GLY A 155 -11.41 12.93 -3.80
CA GLY A 155 -10.90 13.56 -5.02
C GLY A 155 -9.70 12.87 -5.66
N LEU A 156 -9.22 11.74 -5.14
CA LEU A 156 -8.06 11.03 -5.69
C LEU A 156 -8.24 10.70 -7.18
N LEU A 157 -9.37 10.09 -7.54
CA LEU A 157 -9.63 9.68 -8.93
C LEU A 157 -9.82 10.89 -9.85
N ALA A 158 -10.41 11.97 -9.36
CA ALA A 158 -10.54 13.22 -10.13
C ALA A 158 -9.16 13.83 -10.41
N ARG A 159 -8.24 13.85 -9.45
CA ARG A 159 -6.86 14.32 -9.64
C ARG A 159 -6.11 13.45 -10.65
N ARG A 160 -6.26 12.13 -10.54
CA ARG A 160 -5.70 11.18 -11.51
C ARG A 160 -6.16 11.51 -12.94
N ASP A 161 -7.46 11.70 -13.13
CA ASP A 161 -8.04 11.96 -14.43
C ASP A 161 -7.63 13.34 -14.99
N ALA A 162 -7.53 14.34 -14.14
CA ALA A 162 -7.04 15.66 -14.52
C ALA A 162 -5.58 15.61 -15.03
N LEU A 163 -4.73 14.81 -14.40
CA LEU A 163 -3.35 14.62 -14.85
C LEU A 163 -3.28 13.96 -16.22
N ALA A 164 -4.14 12.99 -16.50
CA ALA A 164 -4.18 12.28 -17.77
C ALA A 164 -4.49 13.19 -18.96
N VAL A 165 -5.36 14.20 -18.77
CA VAL A 165 -5.72 15.19 -19.81
C VAL A 165 -4.52 16.04 -20.25
N HIS A 166 -3.60 16.32 -19.33
CA HIS A 166 -2.44 17.20 -19.60
C HIS A 166 -1.17 16.44 -19.96
N ARG A 167 -1.22 15.10 -20.06
CA ARG A 167 -0.05 14.30 -20.40
C ARG A 167 0.30 14.43 -21.88
N PRO A 168 1.55 14.85 -22.21
CA PRO A 168 2.00 14.84 -23.60
C PRO A 168 2.04 13.41 -24.15
N HIS A 169 1.57 13.24 -25.37
CA HIS A 169 1.75 11.96 -26.06
C HIS A 169 3.22 11.78 -26.42
N HIS A 170 3.77 10.61 -26.10
CA HIS A 170 5.12 10.23 -26.50
C HIS A 170 5.15 8.74 -26.88
N GLU A 171 6.10 8.40 -27.73
CA GLU A 171 6.28 7.03 -28.21
C GLU A 171 6.76 6.11 -27.09
N GLY A 172 6.27 4.87 -27.10
CA GLY A 172 6.70 3.82 -26.17
C GLY A 172 5.90 3.80 -24.86
N ILE A 173 6.44 3.10 -23.89
CA ILE A 173 5.79 2.89 -22.60
C ILE A 173 6.68 3.32 -21.43
N ASP A 174 6.04 3.76 -20.36
CA ASP A 174 6.64 4.02 -19.07
C ASP A 174 6.27 2.91 -18.09
N ILE A 175 7.25 2.43 -17.35
CA ILE A 175 7.12 1.41 -16.32
C ILE A 175 7.64 1.97 -15.01
N SER A 176 6.90 1.82 -13.92
CA SER A 176 7.41 2.08 -12.57
C SER A 176 7.89 0.77 -11.94
N LEU A 177 9.00 0.83 -11.20
CA LEU A 177 9.58 -0.36 -10.57
C LEU A 177 9.76 -0.14 -9.07
N PHE A 178 8.85 -0.75 -8.31
CA PHE A 178 8.90 -0.93 -6.86
C PHE A 178 8.91 -2.43 -6.58
N CYS A 179 9.93 -2.95 -5.94
CA CYS A 179 10.04 -4.38 -5.68
C CYS A 179 10.88 -4.66 -4.44
N TYR A 180 10.81 -5.90 -3.97
CA TYR A 180 11.72 -6.45 -2.97
C TYR A 180 12.95 -7.06 -3.67
N ASP A 181 13.94 -7.45 -2.88
CA ASP A 181 15.23 -7.95 -3.37
C ASP A 181 15.16 -9.31 -4.06
N ASN A 182 14.10 -10.09 -3.86
CA ASN A 182 13.88 -11.38 -4.51
C ASN A 182 13.21 -11.28 -5.90
N ALA A 183 12.87 -10.09 -6.38
CA ALA A 183 12.28 -9.93 -7.71
C ALA A 183 13.31 -10.15 -8.82
N PRO A 184 12.92 -10.79 -9.96
CA PRO A 184 13.83 -11.07 -11.08
C PRO A 184 14.04 -9.82 -11.96
N VAL A 185 14.62 -8.76 -11.37
CA VAL A 185 14.84 -7.46 -12.02
C VAL A 185 15.73 -7.59 -13.24
N GLY A 186 16.83 -8.35 -13.13
CA GLY A 186 17.78 -8.54 -14.24
C GLY A 186 17.12 -9.15 -15.46
N GLU A 187 16.30 -10.19 -15.28
CA GLU A 187 15.58 -10.80 -16.39
C GLU A 187 14.55 -9.84 -17.02
N LEU A 188 13.84 -9.08 -16.21
CA LEU A 188 12.94 -8.05 -16.72
C LEU A 188 13.68 -7.04 -17.61
N LEU A 189 14.80 -6.50 -17.14
CA LEU A 189 15.59 -5.53 -17.91
C LEU A 189 16.13 -6.12 -19.21
N ASP A 190 16.59 -7.38 -19.20
CA ASP A 190 17.07 -8.06 -20.40
C ASP A 190 15.95 -8.23 -21.43
N VAL A 191 14.74 -8.57 -20.99
CA VAL A 191 13.57 -8.66 -21.86
C VAL A 191 13.22 -7.29 -22.46
N LEU A 192 13.21 -6.24 -21.64
CA LEU A 192 12.88 -4.88 -22.06
C LEU A 192 13.93 -4.27 -22.98
N ALA A 193 15.21 -4.63 -22.82
CA ALA A 193 16.28 -4.21 -23.73
C ALA A 193 16.07 -4.70 -25.18
N GLY A 194 15.36 -5.79 -25.36
CA GLY A 194 14.96 -6.31 -26.68
C GLY A 194 13.70 -5.71 -27.27
N SER A 195 13.10 -4.70 -26.66
CA SER A 195 11.87 -4.07 -27.14
C SER A 195 12.07 -3.37 -28.49
N ALA A 196 11.08 -3.51 -29.38
CA ALA A 196 11.05 -2.80 -30.65
C ALA A 196 10.66 -1.33 -30.49
N SER A 197 9.95 -0.97 -29.44
CA SER A 197 9.53 0.38 -29.10
C SER A 197 10.26 0.93 -27.87
N PRO A 198 10.37 2.23 -27.69
CA PRO A 198 10.99 2.81 -26.49
C PRO A 198 10.31 2.35 -25.20
N VAL A 199 11.12 2.00 -24.21
CA VAL A 199 10.68 1.65 -22.86
C VAL A 199 11.49 2.48 -21.86
N ARG A 200 10.80 3.13 -20.94
CA ARG A 200 11.40 3.88 -19.85
C ARG A 200 11.00 3.24 -18.53
N VAL A 201 11.99 2.74 -17.79
CA VAL A 201 11.78 2.16 -16.46
C VAL A 201 12.21 3.20 -15.42
N HIS A 202 11.25 3.62 -14.61
CA HIS A 202 11.47 4.54 -13.49
C HIS A 202 11.69 3.69 -12.23
N VAL A 203 12.91 3.76 -11.69
CA VAL A 203 13.38 2.87 -10.61
C VAL A 203 13.33 3.59 -9.28
N ALA A 204 12.58 3.02 -8.33
CA ALA A 204 12.54 3.51 -6.96
C ALA A 204 13.88 3.29 -6.25
N ALA A 205 14.22 4.20 -5.37
CA ALA A 205 15.38 4.07 -4.48
C ALA A 205 15.26 2.84 -3.56
N GLY A 206 16.37 2.42 -2.99
CA GLY A 206 16.43 1.27 -2.11
C GLY A 206 16.60 -0.05 -2.85
N LYS A 207 15.84 -1.07 -2.50
CA LYS A 207 15.98 -2.43 -3.05
C LYS A 207 15.83 -2.51 -4.58
N PRO A 208 14.88 -1.82 -5.22
CA PRO A 208 14.80 -1.82 -6.68
C PRO A 208 16.06 -1.27 -7.34
N LEU A 209 16.54 -0.11 -6.89
CA LEU A 209 17.75 0.50 -7.43
C LEU A 209 19.00 -0.37 -7.20
N ALA A 210 19.12 -0.97 -6.01
CA ALA A 210 20.22 -1.88 -5.72
C ALA A 210 20.24 -3.09 -6.66
N ALA A 211 19.08 -3.67 -6.98
CA ALA A 211 18.97 -4.78 -7.92
C ALA A 211 19.34 -4.36 -9.35
N VAL A 212 18.93 -3.17 -9.78
CA VAL A 212 19.31 -2.61 -11.08
C VAL A 212 20.80 -2.36 -11.16
N GLN A 213 21.41 -1.75 -10.14
CA GLN A 213 22.83 -1.50 -10.06
C GLN A 213 23.65 -2.79 -10.10
N ALA A 214 23.19 -3.83 -9.40
CA ALA A 214 23.84 -5.14 -9.41
C ALA A 214 23.84 -5.77 -10.81
N HIS A 215 22.78 -5.56 -11.59
CA HIS A 215 22.66 -6.12 -12.95
C HIS A 215 23.35 -5.27 -14.00
N CYS A 216 23.19 -3.96 -13.96
CA CYS A 216 23.67 -3.03 -14.98
C CYS A 216 25.08 -2.47 -14.72
N GLY A 217 25.50 -2.45 -13.46
CA GLY A 217 26.71 -1.80 -13.01
C GLY A 217 26.57 -0.27 -12.93
N GLY A 218 27.39 0.36 -12.09
CA GLY A 218 27.40 1.83 -11.95
C GLY A 218 26.13 2.37 -11.26
N ASN A 219 25.95 3.68 -11.36
CA ASN A 219 24.91 4.43 -10.65
C ASN A 219 23.74 4.88 -11.56
N GLY A 220 23.88 4.69 -12.86
CA GLY A 220 22.88 5.14 -13.83
C GLY A 220 22.88 6.66 -14.09
N PRO A 221 21.91 7.18 -14.87
CA PRO A 221 20.93 6.38 -15.62
C PRO A 221 21.57 5.48 -16.69
N TRP A 222 20.85 4.49 -17.17
CA TRP A 222 21.34 3.51 -18.14
C TRP A 222 20.52 3.56 -19.43
N GLN A 223 21.19 3.18 -20.53
CA GLN A 223 20.56 3.07 -21.84
C GLN A 223 21.02 1.77 -22.51
N PHE A 224 20.07 0.91 -22.85
CA PHE A 224 20.31 -0.35 -23.57
C PHE A 224 19.37 -0.44 -24.76
N GLY A 225 19.86 -0.12 -25.97
CA GLY A 225 18.98 -0.04 -27.13
C GLY A 225 17.88 0.99 -26.93
N ARG A 226 16.63 0.56 -26.98
CA ARG A 226 15.47 1.41 -26.75
C ARG A 226 15.00 1.45 -25.29
N LEU A 227 15.68 0.77 -24.40
CA LEU A 227 15.41 0.78 -22.96
C LEU A 227 16.20 1.90 -22.27
N SER A 228 15.50 2.79 -21.61
CA SER A 228 16.06 3.76 -20.66
C SER A 228 15.70 3.33 -19.24
N VAL A 229 16.69 3.26 -18.36
CA VAL A 229 16.49 2.91 -16.94
C VAL A 229 16.88 4.13 -16.11
N ILE A 230 15.91 4.72 -15.42
CA ILE A 230 15.99 6.06 -14.84
C ILE A 230 15.70 5.97 -13.34
N PRO A 231 16.74 6.05 -12.49
CA PRO A 231 16.53 6.21 -11.06
C PRO A 231 15.83 7.53 -10.76
N PHE A 232 14.90 7.54 -9.82
CA PHE A 232 14.31 8.76 -9.32
C PHE A 232 14.58 8.91 -7.81
N GLN A 233 14.61 10.17 -7.36
CA GLN A 233 14.74 10.46 -5.94
C GLN A 233 13.45 10.07 -5.21
N PRO A 234 13.53 9.70 -3.91
CA PRO A 234 12.35 9.42 -3.12
C PRO A 234 11.32 10.55 -3.25
N LEU A 235 10.10 10.18 -3.58
CA LEU A 235 8.98 11.09 -3.69
C LEU A 235 8.17 11.04 -2.39
N ALA A 236 7.51 12.14 -2.03
CA ALA A 236 6.43 12.09 -1.06
C ALA A 236 5.30 11.16 -1.58
N LEU A 237 4.44 10.66 -0.69
CA LEU A 237 3.39 9.71 -1.09
C LEU A 237 2.53 10.20 -2.27
N ASP A 238 2.23 11.49 -2.31
CA ASP A 238 1.44 12.07 -3.41
C ASP A 238 2.21 12.04 -4.74
N GLY A 239 3.53 12.19 -4.71
CA GLY A 239 4.40 12.05 -5.87
C GLY A 239 4.48 10.61 -6.38
N ASP A 240 4.47 9.63 -5.47
CA ASP A 240 4.39 8.22 -5.84
C ASP A 240 3.07 7.92 -6.56
N ASP A 241 1.95 8.44 -6.09
CA ASP A 241 0.66 8.31 -6.77
C ASP A 241 0.70 8.88 -8.18
N GLU A 242 1.24 10.09 -8.36
CA GLU A 242 1.37 10.72 -9.68
C GLU A 242 2.25 9.90 -10.64
N LEU A 243 3.32 9.30 -10.14
CA LEU A 243 4.18 8.40 -10.93
C LEU A 243 3.39 7.20 -11.43
N LEU A 244 2.60 6.56 -10.56
CA LEU A 244 1.76 5.43 -10.95
C LEU A 244 0.70 5.83 -11.99
N TRP A 245 0.15 7.03 -11.90
CA TRP A 245 -0.82 7.52 -12.89
C TRP A 245 -0.18 7.81 -14.26
N ARG A 246 1.10 8.16 -14.28
CA ARG A 246 1.85 8.46 -15.52
C ARG A 246 2.38 7.22 -16.22
N CYS A 247 2.67 6.17 -15.48
CA CYS A 247 3.20 4.94 -16.05
C CYS A 247 2.12 4.08 -16.67
N ASP A 248 2.48 3.35 -17.73
CA ASP A 248 1.58 2.44 -18.44
C ASP A 248 1.49 1.09 -17.75
N ILE A 249 2.58 0.65 -17.10
CA ILE A 249 2.66 -0.59 -16.33
C ILE A 249 3.36 -0.29 -15.00
N ASN A 250 2.75 -0.71 -13.90
CA ASN A 250 3.29 -0.49 -12.57
C ASN A 250 3.67 -1.80 -11.88
N PHE A 251 4.95 -1.98 -11.58
CA PHE A 251 5.41 -3.02 -10.66
C PHE A 251 5.38 -2.46 -9.25
N VAL A 252 4.56 -3.05 -8.40
CA VAL A 252 4.30 -2.56 -7.05
C VAL A 252 4.50 -3.68 -6.02
N ARG A 253 4.69 -3.31 -4.76
CA ARG A 253 5.02 -4.23 -3.69
C ARG A 253 4.25 -3.93 -2.40
N GLY A 254 4.16 -4.95 -1.54
CA GLY A 254 3.57 -4.81 -0.22
C GLY A 254 2.09 -4.45 -0.29
N GLU A 255 1.64 -3.54 0.57
CA GLU A 255 0.22 -3.21 0.67
C GLU A 255 -0.10 -1.82 0.13
N ASP A 256 0.64 -0.78 0.53
CA ASP A 256 0.33 0.60 0.14
C ASP A 256 0.39 0.80 -1.36
N SER A 257 1.53 0.54 -1.99
CA SER A 257 1.67 0.73 -3.44
C SER A 257 0.76 -0.20 -4.26
N PHE A 258 0.42 -1.37 -3.73
CA PHE A 258 -0.55 -2.28 -4.33
C PHE A 258 -1.95 -1.66 -4.44
N VAL A 259 -2.43 -1.06 -3.37
CA VAL A 259 -3.72 -0.35 -3.38
C VAL A 259 -3.67 0.85 -4.33
N ARG A 260 -2.58 1.61 -4.29
CA ARG A 260 -2.41 2.79 -5.15
C ARG A 260 -2.34 2.44 -6.64
N ALA A 261 -1.72 1.32 -7.01
CA ALA A 261 -1.70 0.83 -8.39
C ALA A 261 -3.10 0.49 -8.91
N GLN A 262 -3.97 -0.01 -8.05
CA GLN A 262 -5.36 -0.27 -8.42
C GLN A 262 -6.11 1.03 -8.72
N TRP A 263 -5.97 2.05 -7.85
CA TRP A 263 -6.55 3.37 -8.10
C TRP A 263 -5.98 4.06 -9.34
N ALA A 264 -4.74 3.78 -9.71
CA ALA A 264 -4.13 4.30 -10.93
C ALA A 264 -4.87 3.84 -12.20
N GLY A 265 -5.52 2.69 -12.17
CA GLY A 265 -6.30 2.17 -13.29
C GLY A 265 -5.44 1.79 -14.50
N LYS A 266 -4.20 1.42 -14.27
CA LYS A 266 -3.22 0.95 -15.27
C LYS A 266 -2.91 -0.51 -15.06
N ALA A 267 -2.33 -1.19 -16.05
CA ALA A 267 -1.79 -2.52 -15.86
C ALA A 267 -0.74 -2.52 -14.75
N PHE A 268 -0.75 -3.51 -13.91
CA PHE A 268 0.22 -3.63 -12.82
C PHE A 268 0.57 -5.08 -12.50
N VAL A 269 1.70 -5.25 -11.85
CA VAL A 269 2.18 -6.53 -11.31
C VAL A 269 2.50 -6.34 -9.84
N TRP A 270 1.94 -7.18 -9.00
CA TRP A 270 2.10 -7.08 -7.55
C TRP A 270 3.07 -8.11 -7.00
N GLN A 271 3.93 -7.65 -6.10
CA GLN A 271 4.79 -8.49 -5.28
C GLN A 271 4.38 -8.34 -3.82
N PRO A 272 3.64 -9.31 -3.24
CA PRO A 272 3.32 -9.28 -1.82
C PRO A 272 4.58 -9.44 -0.97
N TYR A 273 4.54 -8.91 0.25
CA TYR A 273 5.61 -9.08 1.23
C TYR A 273 5.80 -10.57 1.55
N VAL A 274 7.04 -11.06 1.44
CA VAL A 274 7.36 -12.48 1.66
C VAL A 274 7.08 -12.86 3.12
N GLN A 275 6.27 -13.88 3.31
CA GLN A 275 5.91 -14.45 4.61
C GLN A 275 6.30 -15.94 4.66
N GLU A 276 6.50 -16.44 5.87
CA GLU A 276 6.80 -17.86 6.10
C GLU A 276 5.68 -18.77 5.57
N ALA A 277 6.05 -20.01 5.25
CA ALA A 277 5.14 -21.05 4.75
C ALA A 277 4.33 -20.66 3.50
N GLY A 278 4.79 -19.68 2.72
CA GLY A 278 4.14 -19.28 1.47
C GLY A 278 2.80 -18.55 1.64
N VAL A 279 2.51 -18.02 2.80
CA VAL A 279 1.24 -17.30 3.08
C VAL A 279 1.02 -16.15 2.11
N HIS A 280 2.08 -15.42 1.74
CA HIS A 280 2.01 -14.34 0.74
C HIS A 280 1.57 -14.83 -0.65
N LEU A 281 1.89 -16.06 -1.03
CA LEU A 281 1.47 -16.66 -2.30
C LEU A 281 -0.02 -17.01 -2.29
N VAL A 282 -0.54 -17.45 -1.17
CA VAL A 282 -1.99 -17.68 -0.98
C VAL A 282 -2.76 -16.37 -1.12
N LYS A 283 -2.25 -15.29 -0.56
CA LYS A 283 -2.82 -13.94 -0.73
C LYS A 283 -2.80 -13.48 -2.19
N MET A 284 -1.69 -13.72 -2.89
CA MET A 284 -1.55 -13.39 -4.32
C MET A 284 -2.58 -14.16 -5.15
N GLU A 285 -2.71 -15.46 -4.94
CA GLU A 285 -3.66 -16.30 -5.66
C GLU A 285 -5.11 -15.86 -5.40
N ALA A 286 -5.47 -15.61 -4.16
CA ALA A 286 -6.80 -15.11 -3.80
C ALA A 286 -7.12 -13.78 -4.50
N PHE A 287 -6.15 -12.88 -4.56
CA PHE A 287 -6.31 -11.62 -5.30
C PHE A 287 -6.47 -11.86 -6.80
N LEU A 288 -5.62 -12.66 -7.41
CA LEU A 288 -5.68 -12.98 -8.84
C LEU A 288 -7.03 -13.60 -9.23
N ASN A 289 -7.53 -14.54 -8.44
CA ASN A 289 -8.83 -15.16 -8.68
C ASN A 289 -9.96 -14.13 -8.72
N ARG A 290 -9.93 -13.17 -7.82
CA ARG A 290 -10.92 -12.09 -7.76
C ARG A 290 -10.72 -11.06 -8.87
N TYR A 291 -9.49 -10.61 -9.05
CA TYR A 291 -9.15 -9.54 -10.00
C TYR A 291 -9.37 -9.97 -11.45
N THR A 292 -8.97 -11.20 -11.81
CA THR A 292 -9.04 -11.67 -13.20
C THR A 292 -10.38 -12.25 -13.61
N ALA A 293 -11.33 -12.40 -12.68
CA ALA A 293 -12.61 -13.09 -12.92
C ALA A 293 -13.43 -12.49 -14.06
N GLY A 294 -13.35 -11.20 -14.28
CA GLY A 294 -14.07 -10.49 -15.36
C GLY A 294 -13.25 -10.25 -16.63
N MET A 295 -11.99 -10.70 -16.66
CA MET A 295 -11.14 -10.58 -17.86
C MET A 295 -11.46 -11.69 -18.89
N SER A 296 -11.06 -11.46 -20.15
CA SER A 296 -11.01 -12.55 -21.12
C SER A 296 -10.03 -13.65 -20.63
N GLN A 297 -10.21 -14.87 -21.12
CA GLN A 297 -9.32 -15.98 -20.77
C GLN A 297 -7.86 -15.67 -21.11
N LEU A 298 -7.62 -15.01 -22.25
CA LEU A 298 -6.27 -14.64 -22.68
C LEU A 298 -5.63 -13.62 -21.73
N ALA A 299 -6.34 -12.56 -21.39
CA ALA A 299 -5.84 -11.52 -20.48
C ALA A 299 -5.67 -12.04 -19.05
N ALA A 300 -6.61 -12.85 -18.56
CA ALA A 300 -6.53 -13.47 -17.22
C ALA A 300 -5.30 -14.38 -17.11
N THR A 301 -5.07 -15.24 -18.10
CA THR A 301 -3.91 -16.14 -18.14
C THR A 301 -2.60 -15.35 -18.24
N ALA A 302 -2.53 -14.33 -19.09
CA ALA A 302 -1.35 -13.48 -19.23
C ALA A 302 -1.01 -12.76 -17.91
N THR A 303 -2.01 -12.24 -17.22
CA THR A 303 -1.86 -11.58 -15.92
C THR A 303 -1.35 -12.56 -14.86
N ALA A 304 -2.00 -13.71 -14.71
CA ALA A 304 -1.61 -14.71 -13.71
C ALA A 304 -0.18 -15.23 -13.97
N ASN A 305 0.18 -15.50 -15.21
CA ASN A 305 1.52 -15.99 -15.57
C ASN A 305 2.61 -14.96 -15.25
N LEU A 306 2.38 -13.68 -15.49
CA LEU A 306 3.38 -12.66 -15.16
C LEU A 306 3.51 -12.45 -13.65
N PHE A 307 2.42 -12.46 -12.89
CA PHE A 307 2.47 -12.42 -11.43
C PHE A 307 3.26 -13.62 -10.89
N GLU A 308 3.01 -14.81 -11.39
CA GLU A 308 3.74 -16.02 -10.99
C GLU A 308 5.23 -15.94 -11.36
N ALA A 309 5.55 -15.48 -12.57
CA ALA A 309 6.93 -15.29 -13.00
C ALA A 309 7.67 -14.29 -12.10
N TRP A 310 7.02 -13.18 -11.76
CA TRP A 310 7.61 -12.14 -10.91
C TRP A 310 7.85 -12.59 -9.47
N ASN A 311 6.98 -13.43 -8.94
CA ASN A 311 7.00 -13.85 -7.52
C ASN A 311 7.64 -15.22 -7.27
N LEU A 312 7.63 -16.12 -8.23
CA LEU A 312 8.02 -17.52 -8.05
C LEU A 312 9.10 -18.00 -9.00
N THR A 313 8.80 -18.01 -10.30
CA THR A 313 9.64 -18.75 -11.26
C THR A 313 10.79 -17.93 -11.82
N GLY A 314 10.68 -16.61 -11.84
CA GLY A 314 11.63 -15.71 -12.50
C GLY A 314 11.57 -15.73 -14.03
N HIS A 315 10.69 -16.52 -14.64
CA HIS A 315 10.61 -16.68 -16.10
C HIS A 315 9.82 -15.55 -16.78
N VAL A 316 10.22 -14.30 -16.54
CA VAL A 316 9.55 -13.09 -17.06
C VAL A 316 9.52 -13.08 -18.58
N ARG A 317 10.59 -13.55 -19.24
CA ARG A 317 10.69 -13.59 -20.71
C ARG A 317 9.54 -14.34 -21.36
N GLN A 318 9.12 -15.46 -20.77
CA GLN A 318 8.07 -16.32 -21.32
C GLN A 318 6.67 -15.68 -21.20
N SER A 319 6.43 -14.87 -20.17
CA SER A 319 5.11 -14.29 -19.87
C SER A 319 4.95 -12.84 -20.32
N TRP A 320 6.05 -12.12 -20.55
CA TRP A 320 6.02 -10.69 -20.84
C TRP A 320 5.28 -10.35 -22.14
N ALA A 321 5.57 -11.06 -23.23
CA ALA A 321 4.97 -10.77 -24.54
C ALA A 321 3.44 -10.90 -24.51
N ASN A 322 2.91 -11.93 -23.86
CA ASN A 322 1.48 -12.15 -23.74
C ASN A 322 0.82 -11.07 -22.86
N PHE A 323 1.47 -10.68 -21.77
CA PHE A 323 1.00 -9.60 -20.93
C PHE A 323 0.95 -8.27 -21.68
N LEU A 324 2.03 -7.93 -22.38
CA LEU A 324 2.09 -6.70 -23.17
C LEU A 324 1.06 -6.73 -24.31
N GLY A 325 0.87 -7.88 -24.96
CA GLY A 325 -0.14 -8.06 -26.02
C GLY A 325 -1.58 -7.91 -25.53
N SER A 326 -1.85 -8.17 -24.26
CA SER A 326 -3.15 -7.96 -23.61
C SER A 326 -3.25 -6.62 -22.89
N GLY A 327 -2.26 -5.76 -23.04
CA GLY A 327 -2.12 -4.52 -22.25
C GLY A 327 -3.29 -3.55 -22.40
N MET A 328 -3.87 -3.40 -23.59
CA MET A 328 -5.04 -2.53 -23.78
C MET A 328 -6.25 -3.04 -23.01
N GLU A 329 -6.54 -4.33 -23.10
CA GLU A 329 -7.64 -4.94 -22.35
C GLU A 329 -7.42 -4.85 -20.84
N ILE A 330 -6.21 -5.20 -20.37
CA ILE A 330 -5.86 -5.16 -18.95
C ILE A 330 -5.98 -3.74 -18.39
N THR A 331 -5.50 -2.74 -19.12
CA THR A 331 -5.61 -1.34 -18.70
C THR A 331 -7.08 -0.88 -18.62
N ALA A 332 -7.88 -1.15 -19.64
CA ALA A 332 -9.30 -0.82 -19.63
C ALA A 332 -10.04 -1.55 -18.50
N TYR A 333 -9.71 -2.80 -18.28
CA TYR A 333 -10.27 -3.61 -17.20
C TYR A 333 -9.90 -3.05 -15.80
N THR A 334 -8.63 -2.71 -15.60
CA THR A 334 -8.17 -2.16 -14.32
C THR A 334 -8.82 -0.82 -14.02
N ARG A 335 -9.06 -0.01 -15.07
CA ARG A 335 -9.83 1.22 -14.92
C ARG A 335 -11.25 0.96 -14.41
N ARG A 336 -11.95 0.01 -14.98
CA ARG A 336 -13.30 -0.39 -14.51
C ARG A 336 -13.24 -0.98 -13.11
N TRP A 337 -12.24 -1.80 -12.81
CA TRP A 337 -11.99 -2.35 -11.47
C TRP A 337 -11.89 -1.24 -10.42
N ALA A 338 -11.10 -0.20 -10.68
CA ALA A 338 -10.97 0.94 -9.80
C ALA A 338 -12.30 1.70 -9.64
N ASP A 339 -13.02 1.93 -10.73
CA ASP A 339 -14.31 2.61 -10.69
C ASP A 339 -15.35 1.85 -9.86
N GLU A 340 -15.46 0.54 -10.03
CA GLU A 340 -16.34 -0.32 -9.24
C GLU A 340 -15.98 -0.34 -7.75
N LEU A 341 -14.69 -0.45 -7.42
CA LEU A 341 -14.22 -0.35 -6.03
C LEU A 341 -14.54 1.01 -5.41
N SER A 342 -14.52 2.07 -6.21
CA SER A 342 -14.79 3.44 -5.75
C SER A 342 -16.25 3.71 -5.39
N GLU A 343 -17.16 2.84 -5.79
CA GLU A 343 -18.58 2.92 -5.44
C GLU A 343 -18.83 2.58 -3.96
N ARG A 344 -17.87 1.94 -3.30
CA ARG A 344 -17.95 1.59 -1.87
C ARG A 344 -17.29 2.67 -1.02
N PRO A 345 -17.72 2.80 0.25
CA PRO A 345 -17.01 3.64 1.20
C PRO A 345 -15.52 3.25 1.27
N ASP A 346 -14.64 4.24 1.39
CA ASP A 346 -13.24 3.94 1.62
C ASP A 346 -13.00 3.43 3.05
N LEU A 347 -11.80 2.91 3.31
CA LEU A 347 -11.44 2.33 4.61
C LEU A 347 -11.62 3.33 5.75
N SER A 348 -11.23 4.59 5.57
CA SER A 348 -11.32 5.60 6.62
C SER A 348 -12.76 5.92 6.97
N GLU A 349 -13.62 6.08 6.00
CA GLU A 349 -15.05 6.31 6.20
C GLU A 349 -15.72 5.13 6.92
N GLY A 350 -15.46 3.91 6.46
CA GLY A 350 -15.97 2.70 7.08
C GLY A 350 -15.53 2.55 8.52
N LEU A 351 -14.25 2.81 8.79
CA LEU A 351 -13.67 2.73 10.14
C LEU A 351 -14.28 3.78 11.08
N VAL A 352 -14.45 5.02 10.61
CA VAL A 352 -15.09 6.08 11.39
C VAL A 352 -16.52 5.71 11.76
N LYS A 353 -17.31 5.19 10.82
CA LYS A 353 -18.67 4.73 11.07
C LYS A 353 -18.71 3.56 12.05
N PHE A 354 -17.82 2.59 11.89
CA PHE A 354 -17.71 1.44 12.79
C PHE A 354 -17.41 1.87 14.22
N CYS A 355 -16.43 2.74 14.41
CA CYS A 355 -16.04 3.22 15.74
C CYS A 355 -17.12 4.11 16.37
N ALA A 356 -17.80 4.93 15.58
CA ALA A 356 -18.90 5.77 16.09
C ALA A 356 -20.04 4.97 16.71
N ALA A 357 -20.26 3.74 16.25
CA ALA A 357 -21.26 2.84 16.82
C ALA A 357 -20.81 2.15 18.13
N LYS A 358 -19.53 2.31 18.51
CA LYS A 358 -18.91 1.65 19.67
C LYS A 358 -18.50 2.60 20.79
N VAL A 359 -18.49 3.91 20.53
CA VAL A 359 -18.08 4.97 21.47
C VAL A 359 -19.30 5.58 22.17
#